data_7e325ca778816b8146ae9ebdf682e506
#
_entry.id   7e325ca778816b8146ae9ebdf682e506
#
_cell.length_a   1.000
_cell.length_b   1.000
_cell.length_c   1.000
_cell.angle_alpha   90.00
_cell.angle_beta   90.00
_cell.angle_gamma   90.00
#
_symmetry.space_group_name_H-M   'P 1'
#
loop_
_entity.id
_entity.type
_entity.pdbx_description
1 polymer ?
#
loop_
_entity_poly.entity_id
_entity_poly.type
_entity_poly.pdbx_seq_one_letter_code
_entity_poly.pdbx_strand_id
1 'polypeptide(L)'
;VAVMVAISLTLLPALLGFAGHKIDAIRLPGMRAGAGIPGRESLWHRWGRQVSAHPWRYLTGGVLALALLAAPVFSMRLGMTDNGVSPTSMTTRRAYDLLADGFGPGFNGPLLLSVELDGATVDDLAPLEAAIADDAGVQAVSPVQPNGDGTAAVLRVIPTSAPQDEDTTELVHRLRDDVIPRALSGAPGVEAHVGGQTALFIDMSDKVSSRLPWFIGAVILLSVVLLMMVFRSIAVPLKAAAMNLLSIGAAYGIIVAVFQWGWLKGLIGVEETVPIVSFMPMMLFAILFGLSMDYEVFLLSRVREEYLHRR
;
A
#
# COMPACT_ATOMS: atom_id res chain seq x y z
N VAL A 1 18.91 -11.15 5.16
CA VAL A 1 19.80 -10.12 4.59
C VAL A 1 21.23 -10.65 4.52
N ALA A 2 21.87 -11.04 5.65
CA ALA A 2 23.26 -11.49 5.68
C ALA A 2 23.56 -12.64 4.71
N VAL A 3 22.67 -13.65 4.66
CA VAL A 3 22.76 -14.77 3.71
C VAL A 3 22.70 -14.30 2.26
N MET A 4 21.80 -13.38 1.93
CA MET A 4 21.68 -12.81 0.57
C MET A 4 22.94 -12.05 0.17
N VAL A 5 23.50 -11.25 1.07
CA VAL A 5 24.78 -10.55 0.84
C VAL A 5 25.92 -11.54 0.62
N ALA A 6 26.03 -12.58 1.47
CA ALA A 6 27.06 -13.61 1.32
C ALA A 6 26.94 -14.33 -0.03
N ILE A 7 25.73 -14.71 -0.46
CA ILE A 7 25.47 -15.35 -1.76
C ILE A 7 25.84 -14.41 -2.92
N SER A 8 25.46 -13.14 -2.85
CA SER A 8 25.76 -12.16 -3.90
C SER A 8 27.25 -11.91 -4.04
N LEU A 9 28.00 -11.91 -2.94
CA LEU A 9 29.45 -11.67 -2.95
C LEU A 9 30.28 -12.92 -3.29
N THR A 10 29.73 -14.11 -3.15
CA THR A 10 30.47 -15.37 -3.38
C THR A 10 29.94 -16.13 -4.60
N LEU A 11 28.66 -16.49 -4.62
CA LEU A 11 28.09 -17.35 -5.65
C LEU A 11 28.01 -16.65 -7.02
N LEU A 12 27.58 -15.39 -7.05
CA LEU A 12 27.45 -14.66 -8.31
C LEU A 12 28.80 -14.46 -9.01
N PRO A 13 29.88 -13.98 -8.35
CA PRO A 13 31.21 -13.90 -8.95
C PRO A 13 31.76 -15.28 -9.37
N ALA A 14 31.53 -16.33 -8.59
CA ALA A 14 31.92 -17.67 -8.91
C ALA A 14 31.23 -18.21 -10.19
N LEU A 15 29.90 -17.99 -10.31
CA LEU A 15 29.16 -18.38 -11.51
C LEU A 15 29.60 -17.58 -12.75
N LEU A 16 29.85 -16.29 -12.59
CA LEU A 16 30.38 -15.46 -13.68
C LEU A 16 31.79 -15.91 -14.11
N GLY A 17 32.66 -16.25 -13.16
CA GLY A 17 33.98 -16.79 -13.41
C GLY A 17 33.93 -18.15 -14.12
N PHE A 18 32.96 -19.00 -13.73
CA PHE A 18 32.77 -20.30 -14.38
C PHE A 18 32.21 -20.19 -15.81
N ALA A 19 31.30 -19.25 -16.04
CA ALA A 19 30.74 -18.99 -17.36
C ALA A 19 31.78 -18.37 -18.33
N GLY A 20 32.68 -17.53 -17.80
CA GLY A 20 33.76 -16.91 -18.56
C GLY A 20 33.30 -16.31 -19.90
N HIS A 21 34.02 -16.53 -20.97
CA HIS A 21 33.71 -16.03 -22.32
C HIS A 21 32.44 -16.63 -22.94
N LYS A 22 31.86 -17.70 -22.35
CA LYS A 22 30.61 -18.30 -22.83
C LYS A 22 29.38 -17.47 -22.56
N ILE A 23 29.46 -16.47 -21.69
CA ILE A 23 28.38 -15.50 -21.46
C ILE A 23 27.99 -14.79 -22.75
N ASP A 24 28.95 -14.51 -23.64
CA ASP A 24 28.72 -13.85 -24.92
C ASP A 24 28.36 -14.80 -26.06
N ALA A 25 28.23 -16.10 -25.78
CA ALA A 25 28.01 -17.11 -26.84
C ALA A 25 26.57 -17.08 -27.40
N ILE A 26 25.57 -16.66 -26.60
CA ILE A 26 24.17 -16.53 -27.05
C ILE A 26 23.95 -15.10 -27.49
N ARG A 27 24.26 -14.80 -28.74
CA ARG A 27 24.00 -13.49 -29.33
C ARG A 27 22.66 -13.51 -30.05
N LEU A 28 21.75 -12.63 -29.67
CA LEU A 28 20.50 -12.42 -30.42
C LEU A 28 20.81 -11.88 -31.81
N PRO A 29 20.33 -12.53 -32.89
CA PRO A 29 20.54 -12.06 -34.25
C PRO A 29 19.95 -10.63 -34.40
N GLY A 30 20.80 -9.67 -34.73
CA GLY A 30 20.42 -8.23 -34.84
C GLY A 30 20.95 -7.32 -33.75
N MET A 31 21.36 -7.83 -32.58
CA MET A 31 22.04 -7.05 -31.54
C MET A 31 23.56 -7.18 -31.64
N ARG A 32 24.16 -6.60 -32.66
CA ARG A 32 25.61 -6.36 -32.65
C ARG A 32 25.89 -5.30 -31.59
N ALA A 33 26.56 -5.68 -30.50
CA ALA A 33 27.19 -4.70 -29.61
C ALA A 33 27.98 -3.75 -30.51
N GLY A 34 27.64 -2.47 -30.44
CA GLY A 34 28.20 -1.45 -31.34
C GLY A 34 29.66 -1.14 -31.05
N ALA A 35 30.55 -2.14 -31.22
CA ALA A 35 31.97 -1.93 -31.38
C ALA A 35 32.22 -1.58 -32.85
N GLY A 36 32.18 -0.26 -33.15
CA GLY A 36 32.96 0.27 -34.26
C GLY A 36 32.52 -0.09 -35.67
N ILE A 37 31.26 0.13 -36.09
CA ILE A 37 30.99 0.41 -37.49
C ILE A 37 31.15 1.93 -37.64
N PRO A 38 32.17 2.44 -38.32
CA PRO A 38 32.30 3.87 -38.60
C PRO A 38 31.08 4.33 -39.40
N GLY A 39 30.29 5.24 -38.81
CA GLY A 39 29.19 5.87 -39.51
C GLY A 39 27.75 5.54 -39.03
N ARG A 40 27.53 4.57 -38.13
CA ARG A 40 26.21 4.29 -37.58
C ARG A 40 26.15 4.60 -36.09
N GLU A 41 25.76 5.82 -35.73
CA GLU A 41 25.48 6.15 -34.33
C GLU A 41 24.33 5.28 -33.83
N SER A 42 24.50 4.63 -32.66
CA SER A 42 23.45 3.89 -31.97
C SER A 42 22.28 4.84 -31.67
N LEU A 43 21.05 4.33 -31.77
CA LEU A 43 19.84 5.09 -31.36
C LEU A 43 19.96 5.67 -29.96
N TRP A 44 20.59 4.92 -29.06
CA TRP A 44 20.85 5.34 -27.67
C TRP A 44 21.83 6.52 -27.61
N HIS A 45 22.85 6.54 -28.46
CA HIS A 45 23.80 7.67 -28.52
C HIS A 45 23.14 8.94 -29.06
N ARG A 46 22.32 8.82 -30.08
CA ARG A 46 21.53 9.96 -30.62
C ARG A 46 20.56 10.50 -29.59
N TRP A 47 19.84 9.62 -28.88
CA TRP A 47 18.90 10.01 -27.81
C TRP A 47 19.64 10.67 -26.66
N GLY A 48 20.76 10.09 -26.16
CA GLY A 48 21.57 10.70 -25.10
C GLY A 48 22.09 12.10 -25.48
N ARG A 49 22.53 12.30 -26.73
CA ARG A 49 22.94 13.61 -27.24
C ARG A 49 21.77 14.60 -27.29
N GLN A 50 20.58 14.18 -27.68
CA GLN A 50 19.40 15.01 -27.71
C GLN A 50 18.95 15.44 -26.30
N VAL A 51 18.97 14.51 -25.35
CA VAL A 51 18.70 14.82 -23.93
C VAL A 51 19.73 15.83 -23.38
N SER A 52 21.03 15.62 -23.68
CA SER A 52 22.10 16.53 -23.25
C SER A 52 21.99 17.91 -23.90
N ALA A 53 21.47 18.01 -25.13
CA ALA A 53 21.27 19.29 -25.83
C ALA A 53 20.09 20.11 -25.26
N HIS A 54 19.08 19.43 -24.67
CA HIS A 54 17.88 20.10 -24.14
C HIS A 54 17.51 19.59 -22.74
N PRO A 55 18.42 19.66 -21.75
CA PRO A 55 18.26 19.00 -20.46
C PRO A 55 16.99 19.47 -19.70
N TRP A 56 16.67 20.75 -19.75
CA TRP A 56 15.50 21.29 -19.05
C TRP A 56 14.17 20.79 -19.61
N ARG A 57 14.07 20.60 -20.94
CA ARG A 57 12.83 20.08 -21.56
C ARG A 57 12.57 18.64 -21.11
N TYR A 58 13.60 17.80 -21.13
CA TYR A 58 13.48 16.40 -20.70
C TYR A 58 13.26 16.27 -19.20
N LEU A 59 13.94 17.10 -18.39
CA LEU A 59 13.71 17.15 -16.95
C LEU A 59 12.28 17.56 -16.62
N THR A 60 11.83 18.68 -17.16
CA THR A 60 10.47 19.19 -16.89
C THR A 60 9.41 18.22 -17.40
N GLY A 61 9.56 17.71 -18.61
CA GLY A 61 8.64 16.72 -19.19
C GLY A 61 8.58 15.43 -18.38
N GLY A 62 9.72 14.91 -17.94
CA GLY A 62 9.80 13.72 -17.08
C GLY A 62 9.18 13.92 -15.71
N VAL A 63 9.49 15.04 -15.06
CA VAL A 63 8.92 15.38 -13.74
C VAL A 63 7.40 15.56 -13.85
N LEU A 64 6.90 16.27 -14.86
CA LEU A 64 5.47 16.44 -15.06
C LEU A 64 4.75 15.13 -15.37
N ALA A 65 5.34 14.26 -16.19
CA ALA A 65 4.78 12.95 -16.48
C ALA A 65 4.68 12.08 -15.21
N LEU A 66 5.76 12.02 -14.42
CA LEU A 66 5.76 11.27 -13.17
C LEU A 66 4.81 11.88 -12.13
N ALA A 67 4.73 13.21 -12.04
CA ALA A 67 3.80 13.89 -11.13
C ALA A 67 2.34 13.62 -11.51
N LEU A 68 2.02 13.60 -12.81
CA LEU A 68 0.68 13.24 -13.30
C LEU A 68 0.34 11.79 -12.95
N LEU A 69 1.29 10.85 -13.14
CA LEU A 69 1.10 9.46 -12.77
C LEU A 69 1.01 9.26 -11.25
N ALA A 70 1.65 10.11 -10.46
CA ALA A 70 1.60 10.07 -9.01
C ALA A 70 0.31 10.69 -8.42
N ALA A 71 -0.40 11.53 -9.18
CA ALA A 71 -1.60 12.24 -8.70
C ALA A 71 -2.66 11.34 -8.05
N PRO A 72 -2.97 10.11 -8.57
CA PRO A 72 -3.95 9.22 -7.93
C PRO A 72 -3.60 8.78 -6.51
N VAL A 73 -2.33 8.88 -6.08
CA VAL A 73 -1.91 8.52 -4.71
C VAL A 73 -2.69 9.28 -3.64
N PHE A 74 -3.07 10.53 -3.93
CA PHE A 74 -3.83 11.35 -2.97
C PHE A 74 -5.25 10.85 -2.71
N SER A 75 -5.78 9.97 -3.56
CA SER A 75 -7.06 9.28 -3.36
C SER A 75 -6.88 7.82 -2.92
N MET A 76 -5.67 7.41 -2.54
CA MET A 76 -5.39 6.05 -2.12
C MET A 76 -6.13 5.70 -0.83
N ARG A 77 -6.99 4.69 -0.90
CA ARG A 77 -7.69 4.11 0.23
C ARG A 77 -7.03 2.79 0.59
N LEU A 78 -6.69 2.65 1.86
CA LEU A 78 -6.17 1.41 2.41
C LEU A 78 -7.32 0.57 2.97
N GLY A 79 -7.25 -0.73 2.78
CA GLY A 79 -8.26 -1.66 3.27
C GLY A 79 -7.79 -3.09 3.19
N MET A 80 -8.68 -4.00 3.51
CA MET A 80 -8.46 -5.42 3.27
C MET A 80 -9.56 -5.92 2.34
N THR A 81 -9.16 -6.74 1.39
CA THR A 81 -10.10 -7.37 0.46
C THR A 81 -10.79 -8.55 1.13
N ASP A 82 -12.08 -8.70 0.89
CA ASP A 82 -12.88 -9.83 1.31
C ASP A 82 -13.25 -10.75 0.13
N ASN A 83 -14.17 -11.68 0.36
CA ASN A 83 -14.62 -12.61 -0.69
C ASN A 83 -15.45 -11.93 -1.79
N GLY A 84 -15.92 -10.70 -1.58
CA GLY A 84 -16.68 -9.91 -2.55
C GLY A 84 -15.88 -9.49 -3.78
N VAL A 85 -14.52 -9.57 -3.72
CA VAL A 85 -13.64 -9.28 -4.86
C VAL A 85 -13.12 -10.54 -5.57
N SER A 86 -13.47 -11.71 -5.06
CA SER A 86 -13.10 -12.99 -5.69
C SER A 86 -13.83 -13.16 -7.03
N PRO A 87 -13.26 -13.92 -7.99
CA PRO A 87 -13.94 -14.24 -9.23
C PRO A 87 -15.33 -14.88 -8.99
N THR A 88 -16.33 -14.48 -9.77
CA THR A 88 -17.71 -14.97 -9.65
C THR A 88 -17.87 -16.49 -9.83
N SER A 89 -16.87 -17.15 -10.40
CA SER A 89 -16.79 -18.61 -10.53
C SER A 89 -16.52 -19.33 -9.20
N MET A 90 -15.96 -18.64 -8.18
CA MET A 90 -15.62 -19.23 -6.90
C MET A 90 -16.86 -19.43 -6.01
N THR A 91 -16.91 -20.54 -5.26
CA THR A 91 -18.00 -20.84 -4.32
C THR A 91 -18.06 -19.84 -3.17
N THR A 92 -16.92 -19.34 -2.72
CA THR A 92 -16.84 -18.30 -1.68
C THR A 92 -17.48 -16.99 -2.13
N ARG A 93 -17.29 -16.58 -3.40
CA ARG A 93 -17.95 -15.42 -3.96
C ARG A 93 -19.45 -15.62 -4.06
N ARG A 94 -19.92 -16.78 -4.53
CA ARG A 94 -21.36 -17.09 -4.62
C ARG A 94 -22.04 -17.06 -3.26
N ALA A 95 -21.36 -17.58 -2.21
CA ALA A 95 -21.88 -17.51 -0.86
C ALA A 95 -21.97 -16.06 -0.36
N TYR A 96 -20.95 -15.25 -0.65
CA TYR A 96 -20.93 -13.83 -0.34
C TYR A 96 -22.09 -13.07 -1.00
N ASP A 97 -22.28 -13.28 -2.31
CA ASP A 97 -23.36 -12.64 -3.08
C ASP A 97 -24.74 -13.06 -2.56
N LEU A 98 -24.96 -14.35 -2.28
CA LEU A 98 -26.22 -14.85 -1.73
C LEU A 98 -26.55 -14.24 -0.35
N LEU A 99 -25.53 -14.04 0.50
CA LEU A 99 -25.70 -13.38 1.78
C LEU A 99 -26.03 -11.89 1.59
N ALA A 100 -25.30 -11.22 0.69
CA ALA A 100 -25.56 -9.81 0.38
C ALA A 100 -26.96 -9.58 -0.20
N ASP A 101 -27.38 -10.42 -1.15
CA ASP A 101 -28.70 -10.33 -1.81
C ASP A 101 -29.86 -10.66 -0.85
N GLY A 102 -29.65 -11.66 0.01
CA GLY A 102 -30.72 -12.13 0.90
C GLY A 102 -30.85 -11.35 2.19
N PHE A 103 -29.74 -10.84 2.74
CA PHE A 103 -29.72 -10.25 4.08
C PHE A 103 -29.11 -8.83 4.11
N GLY A 104 -28.58 -8.37 2.99
CA GLY A 104 -27.87 -7.09 2.90
C GLY A 104 -26.34 -7.26 2.94
N PRO A 105 -25.60 -6.30 2.34
CA PRO A 105 -24.14 -6.40 2.16
C PRO A 105 -23.36 -6.47 3.47
N GLY A 106 -23.85 -5.80 4.53
CA GLY A 106 -23.22 -5.78 5.85
C GLY A 106 -23.22 -7.13 6.58
N PHE A 107 -24.06 -8.07 6.14
CA PHE A 107 -24.06 -9.43 6.70
C PHE A 107 -22.76 -10.19 6.45
N ASN A 108 -21.99 -9.79 5.46
CA ASN A 108 -20.67 -10.36 5.16
C ASN A 108 -19.55 -9.86 6.11
N GLY A 109 -19.81 -8.82 6.92
CA GLY A 109 -18.83 -8.26 7.83
C GLY A 109 -19.46 -7.65 9.09
N PRO A 110 -20.17 -8.47 9.91
CA PRO A 110 -20.76 -7.97 11.13
C PRO A 110 -19.70 -7.44 12.09
N LEU A 111 -20.00 -6.34 12.76
CA LEU A 111 -19.20 -5.84 13.87
C LEU A 111 -19.61 -6.56 15.16
N LEU A 112 -18.65 -6.79 16.02
CA LEU A 112 -18.85 -7.37 17.34
C LEU A 112 -18.58 -6.30 18.39
N LEU A 113 -19.60 -5.92 19.15
CA LEU A 113 -19.41 -5.11 20.35
C LEU A 113 -19.19 -6.03 21.54
N SER A 114 -18.07 -5.83 22.22
CA SER A 114 -17.78 -6.42 23.52
C SER A 114 -17.99 -5.35 24.58
N VAL A 115 -18.78 -5.67 25.58
CA VAL A 115 -19.13 -4.76 26.66
C VAL A 115 -18.68 -5.37 28.00
N GLU A 116 -17.91 -4.62 28.77
CA GLU A 116 -17.55 -4.93 30.14
C GLU A 116 -18.60 -4.34 31.09
N LEU A 117 -18.99 -5.13 32.08
CA LEU A 117 -20.03 -4.80 33.06
C LEU A 117 -19.40 -4.85 34.47
N ASP A 118 -18.84 -3.72 34.93
CA ASP A 118 -18.29 -3.64 36.29
C ASP A 118 -19.39 -3.12 37.25
N GLY A 119 -20.15 -4.05 37.82
CA GLY A 119 -21.26 -3.78 38.69
C GLY A 119 -22.56 -3.31 38.00
N ALA A 120 -22.57 -3.22 36.66
CA ALA A 120 -23.73 -2.95 35.85
C ALA A 120 -24.43 -4.24 35.42
N THR A 121 -25.65 -4.15 34.90
CA THR A 121 -26.46 -5.24 34.42
C THR A 121 -26.74 -5.11 32.92
N VAL A 122 -27.23 -6.17 32.28
CA VAL A 122 -27.61 -6.13 30.85
C VAL A 122 -28.69 -5.09 30.57
N ASP A 123 -29.58 -4.82 31.53
CA ASP A 123 -30.63 -3.82 31.36
C ASP A 123 -30.09 -2.37 31.25
N ASP A 124 -28.90 -2.12 31.80
CA ASP A 124 -28.21 -0.83 31.70
C ASP A 124 -27.66 -0.58 30.27
N LEU A 125 -27.66 -1.60 29.41
CA LEU A 125 -27.22 -1.52 28.01
C LEU A 125 -28.33 -1.09 27.04
N ALA A 126 -29.60 -1.00 27.50
CA ALA A 126 -30.70 -0.62 26.62
C ALA A 126 -30.53 0.76 25.93
N PRO A 127 -29.95 1.79 26.58
CA PRO A 127 -29.66 3.06 25.89
C PRO A 127 -28.55 2.89 24.78
N LEU A 128 -27.56 2.03 25.01
CA LEU A 128 -26.51 1.75 24.05
C LEU A 128 -27.08 1.02 22.83
N GLU A 129 -27.86 -0.04 23.05
CA GLU A 129 -28.51 -0.80 21.98
C GLU A 129 -29.42 0.09 21.14
N ALA A 130 -30.24 0.95 21.78
CA ALA A 130 -31.11 1.89 21.08
C ALA A 130 -30.31 2.93 20.27
N ALA A 131 -29.25 3.51 20.85
CA ALA A 131 -28.42 4.50 20.16
C ALA A 131 -27.68 3.91 18.94
N ILE A 132 -27.24 2.67 19.02
CA ILE A 132 -26.61 1.97 17.89
C ILE A 132 -27.65 1.65 16.82
N ALA A 133 -28.84 1.18 17.22
CA ALA A 133 -29.91 0.83 16.28
C ALA A 133 -30.47 2.06 15.53
N ASP A 134 -30.40 3.25 16.12
CA ASP A 134 -30.83 4.52 15.51
C ASP A 134 -29.81 5.11 14.51
N ASP A 135 -28.58 4.57 14.45
CA ASP A 135 -27.58 5.04 13.51
C ASP A 135 -27.91 4.58 12.08
N ALA A 136 -27.94 5.54 11.14
CA ALA A 136 -28.30 5.29 9.73
C ALA A 136 -27.39 4.26 9.01
N GLY A 137 -26.16 4.05 9.50
CA GLY A 137 -25.23 3.06 8.98
C GLY A 137 -25.47 1.65 9.53
N VAL A 138 -26.43 1.47 10.43
CA VAL A 138 -26.75 0.18 11.06
C VAL A 138 -28.04 -0.37 10.48
N GLN A 139 -27.99 -1.59 9.98
CA GLN A 139 -29.14 -2.31 9.47
C GLN A 139 -29.88 -3.07 10.57
N ALA A 140 -29.13 -3.70 11.47
CA ALA A 140 -29.70 -4.47 12.57
C ALA A 140 -28.71 -4.61 13.73
N VAL A 141 -29.24 -4.76 14.92
CA VAL A 141 -28.49 -5.09 16.14
C VAL A 141 -29.04 -6.39 16.70
N SER A 142 -28.16 -7.32 17.08
CA SER A 142 -28.59 -8.56 17.73
C SER A 142 -28.97 -8.29 19.19
N PRO A 143 -29.79 -9.13 19.82
CA PRO A 143 -29.97 -9.07 21.26
C PRO A 143 -28.64 -9.20 22.01
N VAL A 144 -28.56 -8.49 23.14
CA VAL A 144 -27.39 -8.57 24.02
C VAL A 144 -27.26 -9.97 24.60
N GLN A 145 -26.07 -10.55 24.55
CA GLN A 145 -25.77 -11.87 25.09
C GLN A 145 -24.73 -11.74 26.22
N PRO A 146 -25.13 -11.89 27.48
CA PRO A 146 -24.19 -11.89 28.59
C PRO A 146 -23.35 -13.16 28.64
N ASN A 147 -22.17 -13.07 29.26
CA ASN A 147 -21.38 -14.24 29.63
C ASN A 147 -22.02 -14.95 30.84
N GLY A 148 -21.51 -16.17 31.18
CA GLY A 148 -22.06 -16.97 32.28
C GLY A 148 -22.01 -16.30 33.65
N ASP A 149 -21.07 -15.37 33.86
CA ASP A 149 -20.84 -14.70 35.15
C ASP A 149 -21.49 -13.31 35.22
N GLY A 150 -22.09 -12.82 34.14
CA GLY A 150 -22.74 -11.50 34.04
C GLY A 150 -21.77 -10.32 34.09
N THR A 151 -20.46 -10.55 33.92
CA THR A 151 -19.42 -9.51 33.98
C THR A 151 -19.13 -8.88 32.60
N ALA A 152 -19.60 -9.51 31.54
CA ALA A 152 -19.42 -9.04 30.18
C ALA A 152 -20.61 -9.43 29.31
N ALA A 153 -20.83 -8.69 28.26
CA ALA A 153 -21.83 -9.00 27.24
C ALA A 153 -21.28 -8.77 25.82
N VAL A 154 -21.90 -9.41 24.86
CA VAL A 154 -21.63 -9.18 23.46
C VAL A 154 -22.91 -8.90 22.70
N LEU A 155 -22.81 -8.03 21.70
CA LEU A 155 -23.88 -7.81 20.73
C LEU A 155 -23.25 -7.69 19.33
N ARG A 156 -24.03 -8.06 18.34
CA ARG A 156 -23.61 -8.03 16.94
C ARG A 156 -24.31 -6.88 16.23
N VAL A 157 -23.55 -6.05 15.53
CA VAL A 157 -24.06 -4.95 14.73
C VAL A 157 -23.85 -5.28 13.25
N ILE A 158 -24.92 -5.21 12.49
CA ILE A 158 -24.89 -5.45 11.04
C ILE A 158 -24.90 -4.08 10.35
N PRO A 159 -23.84 -3.69 9.64
CA PRO A 159 -23.81 -2.47 8.84
C PRO A 159 -24.81 -2.51 7.67
N THR A 160 -25.17 -1.34 7.14
CA THR A 160 -25.95 -1.23 5.89
C THR A 160 -25.08 -1.42 4.64
N SER A 161 -23.77 -1.21 4.75
CA SER A 161 -22.77 -1.27 3.68
C SER A 161 -21.86 -2.50 3.79
N ALA A 162 -21.16 -2.82 2.70
CA ALA A 162 -20.24 -3.96 2.66
C ALA A 162 -18.98 -3.71 3.54
N PRO A 163 -18.29 -4.77 4.00
CA PRO A 163 -17.16 -4.66 4.92
C PRO A 163 -16.00 -3.77 4.44
N GLN A 164 -15.80 -3.68 3.12
CA GLN A 164 -14.72 -2.90 2.50
C GLN A 164 -15.14 -1.50 2.06
N ASP A 165 -16.41 -1.13 2.26
CA ASP A 165 -16.92 0.19 1.91
C ASP A 165 -16.44 1.25 2.89
N GLU A 166 -16.31 2.49 2.40
CA GLU A 166 -15.93 3.64 3.20
C GLU A 166 -16.96 3.92 4.29
N ASP A 167 -18.25 3.78 3.95
CA ASP A 167 -19.36 3.97 4.86
C ASP A 167 -19.28 3.05 6.09
N THR A 168 -18.78 1.81 5.93
CA THR A 168 -18.54 0.89 7.05
C THR A 168 -17.38 1.36 7.92
N THR A 169 -16.32 1.90 7.31
CA THR A 169 -15.19 2.47 8.05
C THR A 169 -15.64 3.69 8.86
N GLU A 170 -16.40 4.59 8.24
CA GLU A 170 -16.96 5.76 8.91
C GLU A 170 -17.93 5.37 10.05
N LEU A 171 -18.76 4.34 9.84
CA LEU A 171 -19.61 3.80 10.90
C LEU A 171 -18.79 3.32 12.11
N VAL A 172 -17.73 2.56 11.90
CA VAL A 172 -16.88 2.06 13.00
C VAL A 172 -16.27 3.22 13.78
N HIS A 173 -15.74 4.25 13.11
CA HIS A 173 -15.20 5.43 13.77
C HIS A 173 -16.30 6.18 14.52
N ARG A 174 -17.44 6.42 13.91
CA ARG A 174 -18.57 7.12 14.53
C ARG A 174 -19.11 6.38 15.76
N LEU A 175 -19.21 5.04 15.68
CA LEU A 175 -19.61 4.24 16.84
C LEU A 175 -18.63 4.41 18.01
N ARG A 176 -17.30 4.37 17.74
CA ARG A 176 -16.25 4.46 18.76
C ARG A 176 -16.10 5.84 19.35
N ASP A 177 -16.14 6.88 18.53
CA ASP A 177 -15.77 8.22 18.92
C ASP A 177 -16.98 9.06 19.41
N ASP A 178 -18.20 8.65 19.03
CA ASP A 178 -19.37 9.45 19.21
C ASP A 178 -20.55 8.70 19.85
N VAL A 179 -21.07 7.65 19.20
CA VAL A 179 -22.30 6.97 19.64
C VAL A 179 -22.13 6.28 20.99
N ILE A 180 -21.09 5.44 21.12
CA ILE A 180 -20.82 4.67 22.35
C ILE A 180 -20.51 5.61 23.53
N PRO A 181 -19.61 6.60 23.43
CA PRO A 181 -19.32 7.50 24.55
C PRO A 181 -20.55 8.30 25.01
N ARG A 182 -21.39 8.72 24.07
CA ARG A 182 -22.66 9.43 24.46
C ARG A 182 -23.64 8.50 25.14
N ALA A 183 -23.87 7.32 24.60
CA ALA A 183 -24.83 6.36 25.14
C ALA A 183 -24.44 5.90 26.55
N LEU A 184 -23.14 5.76 26.83
CA LEU A 184 -22.62 5.31 28.11
C LEU A 184 -22.30 6.43 29.09
N SER A 185 -22.55 7.70 28.75
CA SER A 185 -22.25 8.87 29.62
C SER A 185 -22.96 8.83 30.99
N GLY A 186 -24.05 8.08 31.07
CA GLY A 186 -24.84 7.89 32.31
C GLY A 186 -24.71 6.51 32.97
N ALA A 187 -23.86 5.64 32.47
CA ALA A 187 -23.70 4.25 32.91
C ALA A 187 -22.28 3.99 33.46
N PRO A 188 -21.97 4.38 34.71
CA PRO A 188 -20.66 4.12 35.31
C PRO A 188 -20.43 2.62 35.44
N GLY A 189 -19.20 2.17 35.13
CA GLY A 189 -18.84 0.73 35.16
C GLY A 189 -19.19 -0.03 33.89
N VAL A 190 -19.59 0.66 32.81
CA VAL A 190 -19.82 0.06 31.50
C VAL A 190 -18.76 0.57 30.51
N GLU A 191 -17.97 -0.34 29.93
CA GLU A 191 -17.04 -0.04 28.84
C GLU A 191 -17.41 -0.89 27.62
N ALA A 192 -17.48 -0.28 26.45
CA ALA A 192 -17.82 -0.98 25.21
C ALA A 192 -16.80 -0.74 24.11
N HIS A 193 -16.42 -1.82 23.41
CA HIS A 193 -15.41 -1.82 22.38
C HIS A 193 -15.94 -2.44 21.10
N VAL A 194 -15.74 -1.73 19.98
CA VAL A 194 -16.07 -2.25 18.64
C VAL A 194 -14.93 -3.11 18.12
N GLY A 195 -15.21 -4.37 17.90
CA GLY A 195 -14.30 -5.39 17.39
C GLY A 195 -14.92 -6.18 16.23
N GLY A 196 -14.41 -7.38 16.02
CA GLY A 196 -14.76 -8.22 14.88
C GLY A 196 -13.76 -8.08 13.73
N GLN A 197 -13.91 -8.93 12.71
CA GLN A 197 -12.95 -8.99 11.59
C GLN A 197 -12.90 -7.69 10.80
N THR A 198 -14.04 -7.08 10.54
CA THR A 198 -14.14 -5.80 9.81
C THR A 198 -13.43 -4.68 10.58
N ALA A 199 -13.73 -4.54 11.88
CA ALA A 199 -13.07 -3.54 12.72
C ALA A 199 -11.55 -3.78 12.84
N LEU A 200 -11.10 -5.03 12.94
CA LEU A 200 -9.68 -5.38 12.94
C LEU A 200 -8.97 -4.92 11.65
N PHE A 201 -9.61 -5.08 10.50
CA PHE A 201 -9.04 -4.64 9.23
C PHE A 201 -8.98 -3.12 9.12
N ILE A 202 -10.00 -2.41 9.64
CA ILE A 202 -10.00 -0.95 9.73
C ILE A 202 -8.85 -0.49 10.63
N ASP A 203 -8.72 -1.05 11.84
CA ASP A 203 -7.65 -0.72 12.79
C ASP A 203 -6.24 -0.96 12.18
N MET A 204 -6.08 -2.04 11.44
CA MET A 204 -4.84 -2.33 10.72
C MET A 204 -4.56 -1.28 9.65
N SER A 205 -5.57 -0.88 8.89
CA SER A 205 -5.47 0.15 7.85
C SER A 205 -5.09 1.50 8.43
N ASP A 206 -5.75 1.91 9.51
CA ASP A 206 -5.49 3.17 10.22
C ASP A 206 -4.07 3.18 10.82
N LYS A 207 -3.68 2.07 11.43
CA LYS A 207 -2.34 1.94 11.99
C LYS A 207 -1.25 2.04 10.93
N VAL A 208 -1.44 1.37 9.80
CA VAL A 208 -0.48 1.43 8.69
C VAL A 208 -0.48 2.83 8.07
N SER A 209 -1.64 3.40 7.79
CA SER A 209 -1.79 4.75 7.23
C SER A 209 -1.06 5.79 8.08
N SER A 210 -1.27 5.77 9.39
CA SER A 210 -0.63 6.71 10.33
C SER A 210 0.89 6.52 10.45
N ARG A 211 1.39 5.31 10.23
CA ARG A 211 2.83 4.97 10.34
C ARG A 211 3.59 5.07 9.03
N LEU A 212 2.89 4.98 7.89
CA LEU A 212 3.50 5.00 6.57
C LEU A 212 4.38 6.25 6.31
N PRO A 213 3.95 7.50 6.61
CA PRO A 213 4.78 8.68 6.42
C PRO A 213 6.07 8.65 7.25
N TRP A 214 5.99 8.19 8.50
CA TRP A 214 7.14 8.06 9.39
C TRP A 214 8.13 7.02 8.87
N PHE A 215 7.63 5.87 8.39
CA PHE A 215 8.45 4.83 7.79
C PHE A 215 9.17 5.36 6.55
N ILE A 216 8.46 6.01 5.63
CA ILE A 216 9.03 6.61 4.43
C ILE A 216 10.09 7.65 4.81
N GLY A 217 9.79 8.55 5.74
CA GLY A 217 10.70 9.58 6.21
C GLY A 217 11.98 9.00 6.81
N ALA A 218 11.89 7.98 7.64
CA ALA A 218 13.03 7.32 8.25
C ALA A 218 13.95 6.64 7.21
N VAL A 219 13.36 5.94 6.23
CA VAL A 219 14.13 5.28 5.17
C VAL A 219 14.84 6.32 4.28
N ILE A 220 14.14 7.39 3.90
CA ILE A 220 14.74 8.48 3.11
C ILE A 220 15.87 9.15 3.89
N LEU A 221 15.66 9.48 5.15
CA LEU A 221 16.68 10.11 5.99
C LEU A 221 17.93 9.23 6.09
N LEU A 222 17.75 7.94 6.37
CA LEU A 222 18.86 6.98 6.44
C LEU A 222 19.64 6.93 5.12
N SER A 223 18.92 6.86 4.00
CA SER A 223 19.52 6.81 2.67
C SER A 223 20.29 8.10 2.33
N VAL A 224 19.73 9.26 2.64
CA VAL A 224 20.40 10.55 2.45
C VAL A 224 21.67 10.60 3.25
N VAL A 225 21.68 10.17 4.52
CA VAL A 225 22.87 10.12 5.37
C VAL A 225 23.92 9.18 4.78
N LEU A 226 23.54 7.97 4.37
CA LEU A 226 24.47 7.02 3.75
C LEU A 226 25.08 7.56 2.45
N LEU A 227 24.27 8.13 1.57
CA LEU A 227 24.76 8.73 0.33
C LEU A 227 25.65 9.96 0.56
N MET A 228 25.35 10.79 1.58
CA MET A 228 26.22 11.90 1.96
C MET A 228 27.61 11.42 2.38
N MET A 229 27.67 10.33 3.15
CA MET A 229 28.98 9.74 3.55
C MET A 229 29.77 9.25 2.34
N VAL A 230 29.11 8.63 1.35
CA VAL A 230 29.76 8.08 0.15
C VAL A 230 30.18 9.19 -0.83
N PHE A 231 29.29 10.12 -1.14
CA PHE A 231 29.50 11.11 -2.20
C PHE A 231 30.07 12.44 -1.67
N ARG A 232 30.09 12.67 -0.36
CA ARG A 232 30.55 13.92 0.28
C ARG A 232 29.87 15.17 -0.32
N SER A 233 28.58 15.06 -0.64
CA SER A 233 27.75 16.10 -1.24
C SER A 233 26.35 15.99 -0.65
N ILE A 234 25.71 17.11 -0.40
CA ILE A 234 24.30 17.17 0.06
C ILE A 234 23.35 17.18 -1.14
N ALA A 235 23.73 17.83 -2.22
CA ALA A 235 22.85 18.02 -3.38
C ALA A 235 22.54 16.70 -4.12
N VAL A 236 23.51 15.77 -4.16
CA VAL A 236 23.35 14.48 -4.83
C VAL A 236 22.31 13.60 -4.13
N PRO A 237 22.42 13.31 -2.82
CA PRO A 237 21.42 12.54 -2.10
C PRO A 237 20.03 13.14 -2.12
N LEU A 238 19.94 14.48 -2.04
CA LEU A 238 18.63 15.13 -2.02
C LEU A 238 17.89 14.99 -3.38
N LYS A 239 18.61 15.14 -4.49
CA LYS A 239 18.05 14.87 -5.83
C LYS A 239 17.64 13.42 -5.99
N ALA A 240 18.48 12.49 -5.53
CA ALA A 240 18.24 11.08 -5.53
C ALA A 240 16.93 10.73 -4.79
N ALA A 241 16.82 11.18 -3.55
CA ALA A 241 15.63 10.98 -2.74
C ALA A 241 14.35 11.56 -3.38
N ALA A 242 14.44 12.77 -3.93
CA ALA A 242 13.31 13.42 -4.60
C ALA A 242 12.83 12.65 -5.85
N MET A 243 13.78 12.20 -6.69
CA MET A 243 13.45 11.43 -7.91
C MET A 243 12.91 10.04 -7.57
N ASN A 244 13.47 9.37 -6.57
CA ASN A 244 12.98 8.09 -6.09
C ASN A 244 11.56 8.21 -5.52
N LEU A 245 11.31 9.22 -4.68
CA LEU A 245 9.98 9.43 -4.12
C LEU A 245 8.94 9.70 -5.22
N LEU A 246 9.30 10.49 -6.22
CA LEU A 246 8.43 10.78 -7.36
C LEU A 246 8.16 9.52 -8.21
N SER A 247 9.17 8.69 -8.45
CA SER A 247 9.03 7.41 -9.18
C SER A 247 8.15 6.42 -8.44
N ILE A 248 8.33 6.29 -7.12
CA ILE A 248 7.51 5.43 -6.27
C ILE A 248 6.08 5.97 -6.20
N GLY A 249 5.92 7.30 -6.08
CA GLY A 249 4.63 7.94 -6.16
C GLY A 249 3.90 7.62 -7.48
N ALA A 250 4.61 7.68 -8.61
CA ALA A 250 4.04 7.30 -9.91
C ALA A 250 3.62 5.82 -9.97
N ALA A 251 4.43 4.90 -9.40
CA ALA A 251 4.08 3.49 -9.31
C ALA A 251 2.81 3.27 -8.46
N TYR A 252 2.71 3.94 -7.31
CA TYR A 252 1.51 3.88 -6.48
C TYR A 252 0.29 4.48 -7.18
N GLY A 253 0.48 5.62 -7.85
CA GLY A 253 -0.61 6.24 -8.61
C GLY A 253 -1.16 5.33 -9.70
N ILE A 254 -0.29 4.60 -10.40
CA ILE A 254 -0.71 3.58 -11.38
C ILE A 254 -1.51 2.46 -10.69
N ILE A 255 -1.05 1.98 -9.53
CA ILE A 255 -1.76 0.94 -8.77
C ILE A 255 -3.14 1.43 -8.35
N VAL A 256 -3.26 2.66 -7.82
CA VAL A 256 -4.54 3.27 -7.47
C VAL A 256 -5.45 3.42 -8.69
N ALA A 257 -4.93 3.94 -9.80
CA ALA A 257 -5.71 4.12 -11.02
C ALA A 257 -6.24 2.80 -11.59
N VAL A 258 -5.44 1.73 -11.51
CA VAL A 258 -5.79 0.41 -12.03
C VAL A 258 -6.76 -0.32 -11.10
N PHE A 259 -6.42 -0.45 -9.82
CA PHE A 259 -7.15 -1.31 -8.90
C PHE A 259 -8.29 -0.58 -8.17
N GLN A 260 -8.11 0.67 -7.80
CA GLN A 260 -9.14 1.42 -7.07
C GLN A 260 -10.08 2.19 -8.00
N TRP A 261 -9.56 2.81 -9.09
CA TRP A 261 -10.40 3.49 -10.09
C TRP A 261 -10.87 2.58 -11.23
N GLY A 262 -10.30 1.36 -11.35
CA GLY A 262 -10.68 0.39 -12.35
C GLY A 262 -10.21 0.69 -13.78
N TRP A 263 -9.14 1.51 -13.94
CA TRP A 263 -8.56 1.73 -15.26
C TRP A 263 -7.98 0.43 -15.81
N LEU A 264 -8.29 0.13 -17.07
CA LEU A 264 -7.81 -1.09 -17.73
C LEU A 264 -8.24 -2.41 -17.05
N LYS A 265 -9.23 -2.39 -16.15
CA LYS A 265 -9.68 -3.60 -15.42
C LYS A 265 -9.99 -4.77 -16.35
N GLY A 266 -10.63 -4.52 -17.48
CA GLY A 266 -10.97 -5.56 -18.46
C GLY A 266 -9.74 -6.19 -19.16
N LEU A 267 -8.62 -5.47 -19.26
CA LEU A 267 -7.37 -5.98 -19.84
C LEU A 267 -6.62 -6.89 -18.87
N ILE A 268 -6.72 -6.60 -17.56
CA ILE A 268 -5.98 -7.31 -16.51
C ILE A 268 -6.82 -8.43 -15.89
N GLY A 269 -8.13 -8.51 -16.24
CA GLY A 269 -9.04 -9.51 -15.70
C GLY A 269 -9.50 -9.22 -14.26
N VAL A 270 -9.45 -7.95 -13.83
CA VAL A 270 -9.99 -7.51 -12.54
C VAL A 270 -11.47 -7.22 -12.73
N GLU A 271 -12.35 -7.93 -12.02
CA GLU A 271 -13.79 -7.78 -12.14
C GLU A 271 -14.31 -6.59 -11.32
N GLU A 272 -13.79 -6.41 -10.09
CA GLU A 272 -14.24 -5.39 -9.13
C GLU A 272 -13.12 -4.43 -8.75
N THR A 273 -13.49 -3.20 -8.42
CA THR A 273 -12.56 -2.21 -7.84
C THR A 273 -12.35 -2.51 -6.35
N VAL A 274 -11.10 -2.38 -5.89
CA VAL A 274 -10.73 -2.78 -4.53
C VAL A 274 -9.89 -1.69 -3.86
N PRO A 275 -9.99 -1.52 -2.54
CA PRO A 275 -9.04 -0.72 -1.81
C PRO A 275 -7.63 -1.35 -1.90
N ILE A 276 -6.61 -0.53 -1.71
CA ILE A 276 -5.23 -1.03 -1.71
C ILE A 276 -4.98 -1.75 -0.38
N VAL A 277 -4.51 -2.99 -0.47
CA VAL A 277 -4.23 -3.81 0.72
C VAL A 277 -3.28 -3.08 1.65
N SER A 278 -3.65 -2.92 2.92
CA SER A 278 -3.06 -1.99 3.88
C SER A 278 -1.54 -2.10 4.03
N PHE A 279 -0.98 -3.31 4.04
CA PHE A 279 0.47 -3.50 4.17
C PHE A 279 1.25 -3.35 2.86
N MET A 280 0.56 -3.35 1.70
CA MET A 280 1.19 -3.30 0.38
C MET A 280 2.04 -2.05 0.15
N PRO A 281 1.62 -0.83 0.51
CA PRO A 281 2.44 0.36 0.31
C PRO A 281 3.76 0.31 1.06
N MET A 282 3.79 -0.15 2.32
CA MET A 282 5.04 -0.26 3.08
C MET A 282 6.00 -1.27 2.44
N MET A 283 5.49 -2.45 2.05
CA MET A 283 6.28 -3.48 1.40
C MET A 283 6.80 -3.03 0.04
N LEU A 284 5.93 -2.44 -0.78
CA LEU A 284 6.27 -1.97 -2.12
C LEU A 284 7.28 -0.82 -2.07
N PHE A 285 7.12 0.11 -1.10
CA PHE A 285 8.09 1.18 -0.87
C PHE A 285 9.47 0.60 -0.56
N ALA A 286 9.56 -0.35 0.36
CA ALA A 286 10.84 -0.96 0.74
C ALA A 286 11.55 -1.61 -0.46
N ILE A 287 10.79 -2.33 -1.29
CA ILE A 287 11.31 -3.02 -2.47
C ILE A 287 11.74 -2.02 -3.55
N LEU A 288 10.85 -1.12 -3.95
CA LEU A 288 11.11 -0.16 -5.02
C LEU A 288 12.22 0.82 -4.65
N PHE A 289 12.19 1.30 -3.40
CA PHE A 289 13.21 2.22 -2.91
C PHE A 289 14.59 1.55 -2.87
N GLY A 290 14.68 0.33 -2.31
CA GLY A 290 15.92 -0.42 -2.26
C GLY A 290 16.49 -0.70 -3.64
N LEU A 291 15.68 -1.20 -4.57
CA LEU A 291 16.10 -1.49 -5.94
C LEU A 291 16.53 -0.22 -6.70
N SER A 292 15.80 0.88 -6.53
CA SER A 292 16.10 2.15 -7.19
C SER A 292 17.41 2.75 -6.69
N MET A 293 17.66 2.70 -5.38
CA MET A 293 18.87 3.23 -4.76
C MET A 293 20.13 2.52 -5.26
N ASP A 294 20.09 1.21 -5.44
CA ASP A 294 21.24 0.45 -5.92
C ASP A 294 21.66 0.91 -7.33
N TYR A 295 20.70 1.07 -8.24
CA TYR A 295 20.98 1.59 -9.58
C TYR A 295 21.48 3.03 -9.57
N GLU A 296 20.97 3.86 -8.69
CA GLU A 296 21.36 5.26 -8.59
C GLU A 296 22.80 5.42 -8.10
N VAL A 297 23.20 4.62 -7.11
CA VAL A 297 24.60 4.57 -6.64
C VAL A 297 25.54 4.18 -7.78
N PHE A 298 25.21 3.17 -8.58
CA PHE A 298 26.01 2.76 -9.74
C PHE A 298 26.11 3.87 -10.79
N LEU A 299 24.99 4.50 -11.13
CA LEU A 299 24.94 5.57 -12.13
C LEU A 299 25.79 6.76 -11.70
N LEU A 300 25.61 7.22 -10.46
CA LEU A 300 26.33 8.37 -9.90
C LEU A 300 27.82 8.09 -9.76
N SER A 301 28.21 6.88 -9.40
CA SER A 301 29.62 6.47 -9.33
C SER A 301 30.28 6.52 -10.71
N ARG A 302 29.60 6.04 -11.75
CA ARG A 302 30.07 6.09 -13.14
C ARG A 302 30.16 7.52 -13.67
N VAL A 303 29.16 8.36 -13.40
CA VAL A 303 29.18 9.78 -13.78
C VAL A 303 30.35 10.50 -13.12
N ARG A 304 30.63 10.23 -11.85
CA ARG A 304 31.76 10.80 -11.12
C ARG A 304 33.10 10.34 -11.68
N GLU A 305 33.25 9.05 -11.96
CA GLU A 305 34.45 8.47 -12.57
C GLU A 305 34.76 9.14 -13.91
N GLU A 306 33.79 9.21 -14.82
CA GLU A 306 33.93 9.82 -16.14
C GLU A 306 34.25 11.34 -16.05
N TYR A 307 33.65 12.03 -15.09
CA TYR A 307 33.92 13.46 -14.85
C TYR A 307 35.36 13.69 -14.39
N LEU A 308 35.89 12.81 -13.54
CA LEU A 308 37.26 12.91 -13.05
C LEU A 308 38.30 12.54 -14.12
N HIS A 309 37.97 11.64 -15.05
CA HIS A 309 38.87 11.23 -16.15
C HIS A 309 38.95 12.26 -17.29
N ARG A 310 37.92 13.13 -17.40
CA ARG A 310 37.90 14.19 -18.43
C ARG A 310 38.50 15.54 -17.96
N ARG A 311 38.92 15.61 -16.71
CA ARG A 311 39.67 16.74 -16.14
C ARG A 311 41.16 16.45 -16.13
#